data_555acedef1c0d709fc2a1182fb0588e3
#
_entry.id   555acedef1c0d709fc2a1182fb0588e3
#
_cell.length_a   1.000
_cell.length_b   1.000
_cell.length_c   1.000
_cell.angle_alpha   90.00
_cell.angle_beta   90.00
_cell.angle_gamma   90.00
#
_symmetry.space_group_name_H-M   'P 1'
#
loop_
_entity.id
_entity.type
_entity.pdbx_description
1 polymer ?
#
loop_
_entity_poly.entity_id
_entity_poly.type
_entity_poly.pdbx_seq_one_letter_code
_entity_poly.pdbx_strand_id
1 'polypeptide(L)'
;MNQIFNLILVIFTIFFSGCNSFGQQKDDYSAKIDSLIGAKSPRGFNGVVFIQQNGKTKYAKAYGFADLNKKTPLKIDDKFSTMSIAKQLTAVLVLQEVEKGTIDLQAPIRKYLPDFKYAWADTVTVHQLLNNTSGLYSDDIDRPLKFKPGTAFNYSNMGYYVAGLVLEKQSGKSFEALVTSLFKTCHMHNSAYPNEINSKFLTKGHTVRKDSSYILNEELNFGPEHCFGSHLIVSPADLAKWNIYLHSGSLLKPATYKMMTSYVITNKHTLFSDDPIGYGYGLRINDKDNMLEIGHTGFHLGEGFTAVNLYYPKSKTSVIIMENVAHENFDIAYYFEQEIRKIVKESNLLK
;
A
#
# COMPACT_ATOMS: atom_id res chain seq x y z
N MET A 1 2.09 -5.30 -98.79
CA MET A 1 1.59 -6.09 -97.64
C MET A 1 2.70 -6.12 -96.63
N ASN A 2 2.69 -5.11 -95.70
CA ASN A 2 3.63 -5.08 -94.60
C ASN A 2 2.82 -4.77 -93.32
N GLN A 3 2.70 -5.76 -92.40
CA GLN A 3 2.10 -5.58 -91.11
C GLN A 3 3.16 -4.99 -90.13
N ILE A 4 2.85 -3.86 -89.58
CA ILE A 4 3.67 -3.21 -88.56
C ILE A 4 3.16 -3.71 -87.20
N PHE A 5 4.01 -4.44 -86.45
CA PHE A 5 3.71 -4.86 -85.06
C PHE A 5 4.06 -3.69 -84.13
N ASN A 6 3.04 -3.13 -83.46
CA ASN A 6 3.20 -2.17 -82.34
C ASN A 6 3.47 -2.93 -81.08
N LEU A 7 4.67 -2.79 -80.49
CA LEU A 7 5.07 -3.30 -79.20
C LEU A 7 4.71 -2.24 -78.12
N ILE A 8 3.67 -2.54 -77.39
CA ILE A 8 3.32 -1.66 -76.21
C ILE A 8 4.17 -2.11 -75.02
N LEU A 9 5.11 -1.23 -74.60
CA LEU A 9 5.93 -1.42 -73.40
C LEU A 9 5.13 -0.95 -72.18
N VAL A 10 4.62 -1.87 -71.36
CA VAL A 10 3.97 -1.56 -70.09
C VAL A 10 5.08 -1.45 -69.01
N ILE A 11 5.36 -0.24 -68.57
CA ILE A 11 6.26 0.02 -67.47
C ILE A 11 5.47 -0.18 -66.17
N PHE A 12 5.73 -1.26 -65.43
CA PHE A 12 5.21 -1.50 -64.07
C PHE A 12 6.09 -0.70 -63.09
N THR A 13 5.59 0.43 -62.61
CA THR A 13 6.20 1.18 -61.52
C THR A 13 5.82 0.52 -60.19
N ILE A 14 6.72 -0.28 -59.63
CA ILE A 14 6.55 -0.84 -58.27
C ILE A 14 6.77 0.27 -57.26
N PHE A 15 5.67 0.80 -56.69
CA PHE A 15 5.75 1.63 -55.51
C PHE A 15 6.14 0.74 -54.33
N PHE A 16 7.41 0.80 -53.91
CA PHE A 16 7.80 0.36 -52.57
C PHE A 16 7.22 1.32 -51.56
N SER A 17 6.03 1.04 -51.05
CA SER A 17 5.55 1.63 -49.82
C SER A 17 6.40 1.07 -48.67
N GLY A 18 7.45 1.79 -48.33
CA GLY A 18 8.20 1.53 -47.11
C GLY A 18 7.26 1.70 -45.90
N CYS A 19 6.68 0.61 -45.41
CA CYS A 19 6.13 0.59 -44.06
C CYS A 19 7.26 0.84 -43.10
N ASN A 20 7.50 2.11 -42.72
CA ASN A 20 8.17 2.43 -41.49
C ASN A 20 7.29 1.88 -40.35
N SER A 21 7.44 0.61 -40.02
CA SER A 21 7.04 0.10 -38.72
C SER A 21 7.96 0.79 -37.72
N PHE A 22 7.50 1.92 -37.18
CA PHE A 22 7.98 2.37 -35.88
C PHE A 22 7.73 1.21 -34.94
N GLY A 23 8.73 0.36 -34.74
CA GLY A 23 8.71 -0.67 -33.74
C GLY A 23 8.46 0.02 -32.43
N GLN A 24 7.23 -0.15 -31.89
CA GLN A 24 6.89 0.32 -30.56
C GLN A 24 7.94 -0.32 -29.64
N GLN A 25 8.89 0.47 -29.13
CA GLN A 25 9.95 -0.03 -28.27
C GLN A 25 9.26 -0.77 -27.14
N LYS A 26 9.47 -2.09 -27.09
CA LYS A 26 8.80 -2.95 -26.11
C LYS A 26 9.20 -2.42 -24.72
N ASP A 27 8.19 -2.03 -23.93
CA ASP A 27 8.43 -1.55 -22.58
C ASP A 27 9.10 -2.70 -21.79
N ASP A 28 10.32 -2.44 -21.33
CA ASP A 28 11.20 -3.45 -20.72
C ASP A 28 11.11 -3.49 -19.18
N TYR A 29 10.12 -2.81 -18.59
CA TYR A 29 9.98 -2.73 -17.12
C TYR A 29 10.00 -4.10 -16.45
N SER A 30 9.39 -5.11 -17.06
CA SER A 30 9.37 -6.48 -16.51
C SER A 30 10.77 -7.09 -16.42
N ALA A 31 11.59 -6.95 -17.47
CA ALA A 31 12.96 -7.43 -17.48
C ALA A 31 13.85 -6.66 -16.49
N LYS A 32 13.64 -5.34 -16.35
CA LYS A 32 14.34 -4.52 -15.35
C LYS A 32 14.00 -4.95 -13.93
N ILE A 33 12.71 -5.20 -13.64
CA ILE A 33 12.29 -5.70 -12.32
C ILE A 33 12.88 -7.10 -12.07
N ASP A 34 12.84 -7.99 -13.07
CA ASP A 34 13.43 -9.34 -12.95
C ASP A 34 14.92 -9.30 -12.62
N SER A 35 15.67 -8.44 -13.30
CA SER A 35 17.09 -8.22 -13.03
C SER A 35 17.33 -7.67 -11.64
N LEU A 36 16.50 -6.69 -11.23
CA LEU A 36 16.63 -6.04 -9.93
C LEU A 36 16.38 -7.01 -8.76
N ILE A 37 15.25 -7.74 -8.77
CA ILE A 37 14.92 -8.69 -7.68
C ILE A 37 15.85 -9.90 -7.62
N GLY A 38 16.56 -10.20 -8.71
CA GLY A 38 17.62 -11.21 -8.76
C GLY A 38 18.95 -10.74 -8.15
N ALA A 39 19.13 -9.43 -7.96
CA ALA A 39 20.36 -8.85 -7.41
C ALA A 39 20.54 -9.22 -5.92
N LYS A 40 21.81 -9.25 -5.47
CA LYS A 40 22.18 -9.58 -4.09
C LYS A 40 22.67 -8.37 -3.30
N SER A 41 22.97 -7.27 -3.99
CA SER A 41 23.49 -6.02 -3.40
C SER A 41 22.53 -4.88 -3.73
N PRO A 42 22.26 -3.96 -2.78
CA PRO A 42 22.82 -3.86 -1.42
C PRO A 42 22.20 -4.87 -0.43
N ARG A 43 21.11 -5.53 -0.78
CA ARG A 43 20.45 -6.63 -0.05
C ARG A 43 19.78 -7.61 -1.01
N GLY A 44 19.42 -8.81 -0.56
CA GLY A 44 18.59 -9.74 -1.32
C GLY A 44 17.10 -9.36 -1.24
N PHE A 45 16.35 -9.63 -2.30
CA PHE A 45 14.88 -9.57 -2.30
C PHE A 45 14.29 -10.90 -1.85
N ASN A 46 13.24 -10.88 -1.03
CA ASN A 46 12.49 -12.06 -0.64
C ASN A 46 11.01 -11.71 -0.46
N GLY A 47 10.22 -11.86 -1.52
CA GLY A 47 8.85 -11.37 -1.51
C GLY A 47 8.13 -11.52 -2.84
N VAL A 48 7.05 -10.76 -3.00
CA VAL A 48 6.22 -10.71 -4.20
C VAL A 48 6.14 -9.27 -4.70
N VAL A 49 6.37 -9.09 -6.01
CA VAL A 49 6.05 -7.86 -6.74
C VAL A 49 4.81 -8.13 -7.58
N PHE A 50 3.79 -7.28 -7.43
CA PHE A 50 2.52 -7.38 -8.15
C PHE A 50 2.12 -6.02 -8.71
N ILE A 51 2.00 -5.92 -10.04
CA ILE A 51 1.59 -4.70 -10.73
C ILE A 51 0.30 -4.98 -11.50
N GLN A 52 -0.71 -4.14 -11.25
CA GLN A 52 -2.00 -4.22 -11.92
C GLN A 52 -2.35 -2.86 -12.55
N GLN A 53 -2.91 -2.86 -13.73
CA GLN A 53 -3.42 -1.66 -14.38
C GLN A 53 -4.82 -1.91 -14.95
N ASN A 54 -5.77 -1.02 -14.64
CA ASN A 54 -7.16 -1.18 -15.10
C ASN A 54 -7.75 -2.56 -14.78
N GLY A 55 -7.48 -3.12 -13.62
CA GLY A 55 -7.94 -4.45 -13.20
C GLY A 55 -7.21 -5.63 -13.85
N LYS A 56 -6.24 -5.40 -14.73
CA LYS A 56 -5.46 -6.45 -15.42
C LYS A 56 -4.07 -6.55 -14.85
N THR A 57 -3.64 -7.74 -14.48
CA THR A 57 -2.26 -8.00 -14.04
C THR A 57 -1.30 -7.70 -15.19
N LYS A 58 -0.31 -6.87 -14.93
CA LYS A 58 0.76 -6.47 -15.84
C LYS A 58 2.09 -7.13 -15.51
N TYR A 59 2.31 -7.40 -14.23
CA TYR A 59 3.48 -8.12 -13.75
C TYR A 59 3.12 -8.79 -12.42
N ALA A 60 3.56 -10.03 -12.22
CA ALA A 60 3.45 -10.73 -10.96
C ALA A 60 4.59 -11.72 -10.83
N LYS A 61 5.41 -11.58 -9.80
CA LYS A 61 6.52 -12.50 -9.56
C LYS A 61 6.78 -12.67 -8.07
N ALA A 62 6.87 -13.92 -7.64
CA ALA A 62 7.40 -14.32 -6.35
C ALA A 62 8.88 -14.66 -6.49
N TYR A 63 9.69 -14.28 -5.52
CA TYR A 63 11.12 -14.56 -5.47
C TYR A 63 11.54 -14.86 -4.05
N GLY A 64 12.30 -15.93 -3.87
CA GLY A 64 12.78 -16.39 -2.57
C GLY A 64 11.84 -17.39 -1.89
N PHE A 65 11.71 -17.31 -0.58
CA PHE A 65 11.10 -18.35 0.25
C PHE A 65 10.05 -17.80 1.20
N ALA A 66 8.92 -18.49 1.32
CA ALA A 66 7.88 -18.23 2.33
C ALA A 66 8.35 -18.56 3.75
N ASP A 67 9.30 -19.48 3.86
CA ASP A 67 10.04 -19.85 5.08
C ASP A 67 11.50 -20.00 4.68
N LEU A 68 12.36 -19.09 5.11
CA LEU A 68 13.79 -19.09 4.77
C LEU A 68 14.51 -20.26 5.41
N ASN A 69 14.09 -20.69 6.60
CA ASN A 69 14.75 -21.81 7.31
C ASN A 69 14.45 -23.16 6.64
N LYS A 70 13.19 -23.35 6.22
CA LYS A 70 12.74 -24.59 5.53
C LYS A 70 12.96 -24.54 4.03
N LYS A 71 13.37 -23.39 3.48
CA LYS A 71 13.50 -23.13 2.04
C LYS A 71 12.22 -23.45 1.26
N THR A 72 11.04 -23.14 1.85
CA THR A 72 9.74 -23.30 1.20
C THR A 72 9.58 -22.20 0.15
N PRO A 73 9.50 -22.48 -1.16
CA PRO A 73 9.42 -21.44 -2.18
C PRO A 73 8.20 -20.55 -2.00
N LEU A 74 8.36 -19.24 -2.23
CA LEU A 74 7.26 -18.28 -2.28
C LEU A 74 6.39 -18.50 -3.50
N LYS A 75 5.08 -18.27 -3.33
CA LYS A 75 4.08 -18.25 -4.40
C LYS A 75 3.49 -16.85 -4.52
N ILE A 76 2.94 -16.52 -5.69
CA ILE A 76 2.34 -15.19 -5.98
C ILE A 76 1.13 -14.90 -5.08
N ASP A 77 0.40 -15.93 -4.67
CA ASP A 77 -0.80 -15.87 -3.84
C ASP A 77 -0.53 -16.09 -2.34
N ASP A 78 0.74 -16.22 -1.94
CA ASP A 78 1.11 -16.28 -0.53
C ASP A 78 0.66 -15.01 0.20
N LYS A 79 0.44 -15.18 1.51
CA LYS A 79 -0.12 -14.15 2.37
C LYS A 79 0.96 -13.49 3.21
N PHE A 80 0.86 -12.17 3.31
CA PHE A 80 1.77 -11.33 4.08
C PHE A 80 1.00 -10.47 5.07
N SER A 81 1.68 -9.99 6.08
CA SER A 81 1.13 -8.95 6.93
C SER A 81 1.19 -7.59 6.23
N THR A 82 0.08 -6.84 6.28
CA THR A 82 -0.01 -5.49 5.70
C THR A 82 0.84 -4.48 6.43
N MET A 83 1.17 -4.75 7.69
CA MET A 83 1.70 -3.72 8.57
C MET A 83 0.85 -2.44 8.46
N SER A 84 1.46 -1.27 8.47
CA SER A 84 0.75 0.00 8.48
C SER A 84 -0.11 0.32 7.25
N ILE A 85 -0.10 -0.50 6.20
CA ILE A 85 -1.08 -0.38 5.10
C ILE A 85 -2.52 -0.58 5.62
N ALA A 86 -2.70 -1.35 6.71
CA ALA A 86 -4.00 -1.54 7.38
C ALA A 86 -4.69 -0.22 7.78
N LYS A 87 -3.93 0.85 8.00
CA LYS A 87 -4.46 2.18 8.33
C LYS A 87 -5.43 2.71 7.28
N GLN A 88 -5.24 2.34 6.02
CA GLN A 88 -6.18 2.68 4.94
C GLN A 88 -7.55 2.06 5.17
N LEU A 89 -7.59 0.78 5.58
CA LEU A 89 -8.84 0.04 5.81
C LEU A 89 -9.56 0.59 7.05
N THR A 90 -8.82 0.85 8.12
CA THR A 90 -9.39 1.46 9.34
C THR A 90 -9.97 2.83 9.05
N ALA A 91 -9.26 3.68 8.28
CA ALA A 91 -9.75 4.98 7.89
C ALA A 91 -11.05 4.89 7.06
N VAL A 92 -11.15 3.95 6.11
CA VAL A 92 -12.38 3.71 5.34
C VAL A 92 -13.53 3.32 6.25
N LEU A 93 -13.32 2.40 7.19
CA LEU A 93 -14.36 1.96 8.12
C LEU A 93 -14.86 3.10 9.01
N VAL A 94 -13.94 3.93 9.53
CA VAL A 94 -14.30 5.16 10.28
C VAL A 94 -15.10 6.12 9.40
N LEU A 95 -14.67 6.35 8.16
CA LEU A 95 -15.35 7.25 7.23
C LEU A 95 -16.73 6.73 6.80
N GLN A 96 -16.93 5.43 6.75
CA GLN A 96 -18.28 4.86 6.54
C GLN A 96 -19.20 5.16 7.72
N GLU A 97 -18.71 5.19 8.95
CA GLU A 97 -19.50 5.63 10.11
C GLU A 97 -19.74 7.16 10.07
N VAL A 98 -18.79 7.94 9.54
CA VAL A 98 -19.02 9.37 9.27
C VAL A 98 -20.17 9.58 8.27
N GLU A 99 -20.22 8.78 7.21
CA GLU A 99 -21.30 8.84 6.21
C GLU A 99 -22.68 8.45 6.75
N LYS A 100 -22.71 7.61 7.79
CA LYS A 100 -23.93 7.26 8.54
C LYS A 100 -24.31 8.32 9.57
N GLY A 101 -23.43 9.28 9.88
CA GLY A 101 -23.64 10.32 10.89
C GLY A 101 -23.38 9.85 12.33
N THR A 102 -22.84 8.66 12.55
CA THR A 102 -22.50 8.14 13.89
C THR A 102 -21.17 8.71 14.41
N ILE A 103 -20.26 9.10 13.50
CA ILE A 103 -18.98 9.75 13.82
C ILE A 103 -18.93 11.13 13.15
N ASP A 104 -18.59 12.16 13.95
CA ASP A 104 -18.19 13.49 13.48
C ASP A 104 -16.68 13.59 13.62
N LEU A 105 -15.96 13.80 12.53
CA LEU A 105 -14.51 13.89 12.50
C LEU A 105 -13.93 14.99 13.40
N GLN A 106 -14.69 16.08 13.62
CA GLN A 106 -14.25 17.24 14.39
C GLN A 106 -14.61 17.14 15.88
N ALA A 107 -15.42 16.16 16.25
CA ALA A 107 -15.77 15.98 17.65
C ALA A 107 -14.59 15.39 18.45
N PRO A 108 -14.42 15.80 19.71
CA PRO A 108 -13.40 15.26 20.60
C PRO A 108 -13.68 13.77 20.91
N ILE A 109 -12.62 13.03 21.19
CA ILE A 109 -12.67 11.59 21.50
C ILE A 109 -13.58 11.30 22.69
N ARG A 110 -13.62 12.19 23.68
CA ARG A 110 -14.47 12.09 24.88
C ARG A 110 -15.95 11.87 24.52
N LYS A 111 -16.43 12.47 23.42
CA LYS A 111 -17.82 12.28 22.94
C LYS A 111 -18.15 10.81 22.70
N TYR A 112 -17.18 10.03 22.24
CA TYR A 112 -17.38 8.61 21.86
C TYR A 112 -16.95 7.64 22.93
N LEU A 113 -15.93 8.03 23.71
CA LEU A 113 -15.33 7.26 24.78
C LEU A 113 -15.39 8.07 26.09
N PRO A 114 -16.58 8.21 26.73
CA PRO A 114 -16.77 9.11 27.89
C PRO A 114 -15.90 8.73 29.08
N ASP A 115 -15.67 7.43 29.29
CA ASP A 115 -14.90 6.91 30.41
C ASP A 115 -13.38 6.78 30.10
N PHE A 116 -12.94 7.32 28.96
CA PHE A 116 -11.54 7.21 28.58
C PHE A 116 -10.64 8.03 29.50
N LYS A 117 -9.71 7.40 30.20
CA LYS A 117 -8.98 7.97 31.35
C LYS A 117 -8.09 9.21 31.03
N TYR A 118 -7.82 9.46 29.76
CA TYR A 118 -6.86 10.48 29.32
C TYR A 118 -7.51 11.85 29.13
N ALA A 119 -6.96 12.89 29.75
CA ALA A 119 -7.46 14.27 29.63
C ALA A 119 -7.40 14.80 28.18
N TRP A 120 -6.43 14.38 27.38
CA TRP A 120 -6.34 14.82 25.99
C TRP A 120 -7.53 14.38 25.13
N ALA A 121 -8.34 13.42 25.58
CA ALA A 121 -9.56 13.01 24.90
C ALA A 121 -10.60 14.13 24.76
N ASP A 122 -10.49 15.19 25.57
CA ASP A 122 -11.34 16.38 25.50
C ASP A 122 -10.93 17.34 24.38
N THR A 123 -9.73 17.20 23.81
CA THR A 123 -9.18 18.10 22.81
C THR A 123 -8.80 17.43 21.50
N VAL A 124 -8.39 16.16 21.53
CA VAL A 124 -8.04 15.37 20.34
C VAL A 124 -9.31 14.94 19.63
N THR A 125 -9.37 15.14 18.31
CA THR A 125 -10.49 14.75 17.45
C THR A 125 -10.18 13.50 16.64
N VAL A 126 -11.23 12.84 16.08
CA VAL A 126 -11.05 11.69 15.16
C VAL A 126 -10.25 12.10 13.92
N HIS A 127 -10.49 13.32 13.38
CA HIS A 127 -9.68 13.88 12.30
C HIS A 127 -8.18 13.85 12.59
N GLN A 128 -7.79 14.30 13.81
CA GLN A 128 -6.39 14.38 14.21
C GLN A 128 -5.76 13.01 14.47
N LEU A 129 -6.55 12.00 14.85
CA LEU A 129 -6.07 10.63 14.93
C LEU A 129 -5.73 10.08 13.54
N LEU A 130 -6.66 10.23 12.57
CA LEU A 130 -6.51 9.65 11.24
C LEU A 130 -5.40 10.30 10.41
N ASN A 131 -5.15 11.59 10.58
CA ASN A 131 -4.11 12.33 9.84
C ASN A 131 -2.78 12.50 10.60
N ASN A 132 -2.66 11.83 11.76
CA ASN A 132 -1.44 11.86 12.58
C ASN A 132 -1.05 13.26 13.10
N THR A 133 -2.03 14.10 13.41
CA THR A 133 -1.81 15.43 14.03
C THR A 133 -2.29 15.51 15.49
N SER A 134 -2.60 14.38 16.10
CA SER A 134 -3.07 14.32 17.50
C SER A 134 -2.01 14.69 18.53
N GLY A 135 -0.73 14.53 18.23
CA GLY A 135 0.37 14.65 19.17
C GLY A 135 0.64 13.39 20.02
N LEU A 136 -0.13 12.31 19.80
CA LEU A 136 0.09 11.03 20.48
C LEU A 136 1.43 10.40 20.07
N TYR A 137 2.11 9.73 20.99
CA TYR A 137 3.26 8.89 20.69
C TYR A 137 2.82 7.62 19.92
N SER A 138 3.73 7.01 19.20
CA SER A 138 3.42 5.83 18.39
C SER A 138 3.22 4.56 19.21
N ASP A 139 3.91 4.47 20.33
CA ASP A 139 4.12 3.26 21.13
C ASP A 139 3.64 3.39 22.58
N ASP A 140 3.28 4.60 23.01
CA ASP A 140 2.93 4.87 24.40
C ASP A 140 1.82 5.91 24.49
N ILE A 141 0.63 5.45 24.88
CA ILE A 141 -0.58 6.29 25.03
C ILE A 141 -0.61 7.05 26.37
N ASP A 142 0.16 6.61 27.37
CA ASP A 142 0.18 7.21 28.70
C ASP A 142 1.05 8.48 28.77
N ARG A 143 1.89 8.73 27.75
CA ARG A 143 2.72 9.94 27.68
C ARG A 143 1.89 11.18 27.35
N PRO A 144 2.27 12.35 27.89
CA PRO A 144 1.66 13.62 27.48
C PRO A 144 1.81 13.86 25.98
N LEU A 145 0.86 14.57 25.36
CA LEU A 145 0.95 14.90 23.94
C LEU A 145 2.26 15.64 23.63
N LYS A 146 2.88 15.31 22.49
CA LYS A 146 4.12 15.95 22.01
C LYS A 146 3.95 17.43 21.70
N PHE A 147 2.75 17.82 21.28
CA PHE A 147 2.39 19.17 20.86
C PHE A 147 0.87 19.35 20.93
N LYS A 148 0.42 20.59 20.78
CA LYS A 148 -1.01 20.91 20.71
C LYS A 148 -1.64 20.21 19.50
N PRO A 149 -2.75 19.47 19.67
CA PRO A 149 -3.43 18.77 18.57
C PRO A 149 -3.68 19.68 17.36
N GLY A 150 -3.39 19.16 16.16
CA GLY A 150 -3.56 19.87 14.89
C GLY A 150 -2.40 20.77 14.46
N THR A 151 -1.33 20.93 15.26
CA THR A 151 -0.25 21.89 14.95
C THR A 151 0.98 21.29 14.29
N ALA A 152 1.18 19.98 14.39
CA ALA A 152 2.32 19.29 13.79
C ALA A 152 1.98 17.83 13.44
N PHE A 153 2.84 17.19 12.65
CA PHE A 153 2.74 15.78 12.31
C PHE A 153 3.54 14.92 13.29
N ASN A 154 2.93 13.87 13.82
CA ASN A 154 3.62 12.79 14.50
C ASN A 154 2.94 11.46 14.17
N TYR A 155 3.61 10.62 13.41
CA TYR A 155 3.09 9.28 13.08
C TYR A 155 2.82 8.49 14.35
N SER A 156 1.59 7.99 14.52
CA SER A 156 1.15 7.33 15.74
C SER A 156 0.32 6.08 15.48
N ASN A 157 0.80 4.92 15.93
CA ASN A 157 0.01 3.70 15.97
C ASN A 157 -1.08 3.81 17.04
N MET A 158 -0.78 4.45 18.19
CA MET A 158 -1.76 4.71 19.23
C MET A 158 -2.93 5.59 18.76
N GLY A 159 -2.67 6.52 17.83
CA GLY A 159 -3.76 7.27 17.19
C GLY A 159 -4.75 6.37 16.47
N TYR A 160 -4.27 5.39 15.72
CA TYR A 160 -5.13 4.41 15.03
C TYR A 160 -5.76 3.39 15.98
N TYR A 161 -5.08 3.03 17.06
CA TYR A 161 -5.67 2.25 18.15
C TYR A 161 -6.91 2.94 18.73
N VAL A 162 -6.81 4.21 19.08
CA VAL A 162 -7.95 5.00 19.60
C VAL A 162 -9.05 5.17 18.55
N ALA A 163 -8.69 5.40 17.28
CA ALA A 163 -9.67 5.48 16.19
C ALA A 163 -10.44 4.15 16.04
N GLY A 164 -9.78 3.01 16.22
CA GLY A 164 -10.40 1.69 16.25
C GLY A 164 -11.37 1.51 17.41
N LEU A 165 -11.01 1.95 18.62
CA LEU A 165 -11.91 1.93 19.77
C LEU A 165 -13.18 2.77 19.53
N VAL A 166 -13.03 3.97 18.95
CA VAL A 166 -14.17 4.81 18.56
C VAL A 166 -15.04 4.10 17.53
N LEU A 167 -14.41 3.49 16.52
CA LEU A 167 -15.10 2.74 15.47
C LEU A 167 -15.93 1.58 16.04
N GLU A 168 -15.36 0.74 16.90
CA GLU A 168 -16.10 -0.38 17.55
C GLU A 168 -17.26 0.13 18.38
N LYS A 169 -17.04 1.18 19.19
CA LYS A 169 -18.06 1.78 20.03
C LYS A 169 -19.24 2.32 19.22
N GLN A 170 -18.96 3.03 18.11
CA GLN A 170 -20.00 3.66 17.30
C GLN A 170 -20.70 2.70 16.34
N SER A 171 -19.99 1.72 15.80
CA SER A 171 -20.59 0.70 14.92
C SER A 171 -21.33 -0.40 15.67
N GLY A 172 -21.02 -0.60 16.95
CA GLY A 172 -21.52 -1.73 17.74
C GLY A 172 -21.00 -3.10 17.29
N LYS A 173 -19.90 -3.13 16.51
CA LYS A 173 -19.30 -4.34 15.94
C LYS A 173 -17.82 -4.41 16.28
N SER A 174 -17.29 -5.63 16.41
CA SER A 174 -15.84 -5.81 16.54
C SER A 174 -15.13 -5.42 15.25
N PHE A 175 -13.89 -4.97 15.38
CA PHE A 175 -13.03 -4.64 14.22
C PHE A 175 -12.84 -5.84 13.29
N GLU A 176 -12.69 -7.04 13.85
CA GLU A 176 -12.64 -8.29 13.07
C GLU A 176 -13.88 -8.46 12.18
N ALA A 177 -15.08 -8.25 12.72
CA ALA A 177 -16.31 -8.35 11.95
C ALA A 177 -16.41 -7.28 10.86
N LEU A 178 -15.98 -6.05 11.15
CA LEU A 178 -15.96 -4.94 10.20
C LEU A 178 -14.98 -5.19 9.06
N VAL A 179 -13.73 -5.57 9.36
CA VAL A 179 -12.69 -5.87 8.37
C VAL A 179 -13.07 -7.09 7.53
N THR A 180 -13.60 -8.15 8.14
CA THR A 180 -14.03 -9.34 7.40
C THR A 180 -15.16 -9.00 6.43
N SER A 181 -16.11 -8.15 6.83
CA SER A 181 -17.16 -7.64 5.94
C SER A 181 -16.58 -6.80 4.79
N LEU A 182 -15.58 -5.96 5.09
CA LEU A 182 -14.90 -5.14 4.09
C LEU A 182 -14.13 -5.99 3.07
N PHE A 183 -13.42 -7.03 3.52
CA PHE A 183 -12.75 -7.99 2.64
C PHE A 183 -13.74 -8.68 1.70
N LYS A 184 -14.89 -9.10 2.22
CA LYS A 184 -15.96 -9.70 1.42
C LYS A 184 -16.48 -8.71 0.36
N THR A 185 -16.74 -7.47 0.74
CA THR A 185 -17.19 -6.40 -0.18
C THR A 185 -16.18 -6.13 -1.29
N CYS A 186 -14.89 -6.18 -0.98
CA CYS A 186 -13.81 -5.96 -1.94
C CYS A 186 -13.39 -7.23 -2.69
N HIS A 187 -14.09 -8.37 -2.51
CA HIS A 187 -13.73 -9.68 -3.08
C HIS A 187 -12.27 -10.10 -2.75
N MET A 188 -11.79 -9.76 -1.57
CA MET A 188 -10.45 -10.10 -1.05
C MET A 188 -10.49 -11.47 -0.36
N HIS A 189 -10.64 -12.54 -1.15
CA HIS A 189 -10.86 -13.90 -0.62
C HIS A 189 -9.60 -14.55 -0.02
N ASN A 190 -8.42 -14.03 -0.32
CA ASN A 190 -7.14 -14.44 0.26
C ASN A 190 -6.66 -13.49 1.35
N SER A 191 -7.60 -12.84 2.04
CA SER A 191 -7.33 -11.91 3.13
C SER A 191 -8.08 -12.32 4.39
N ALA A 192 -7.50 -12.05 5.55
CA ALA A 192 -8.08 -12.41 6.84
C ALA A 192 -7.70 -11.43 7.94
N TYR A 193 -8.52 -11.37 8.99
CA TYR A 193 -8.13 -10.78 10.25
C TYR A 193 -7.09 -11.69 10.94
N PRO A 194 -6.02 -11.15 11.53
CA PRO A 194 -4.99 -11.94 12.19
C PRO A 194 -5.54 -12.56 13.49
N ASN A 195 -5.39 -13.85 13.61
CA ASN A 195 -5.64 -14.65 14.82
C ASN A 195 -4.81 -15.95 14.75
N GLU A 196 -4.85 -16.78 15.79
CA GLU A 196 -4.09 -18.02 15.86
C GLU A 196 -4.34 -18.99 14.69
N ILE A 197 -5.55 -18.99 14.12
CA ILE A 197 -5.89 -19.86 13.00
C ILE A 197 -5.35 -19.28 11.69
N ASN A 198 -5.64 -18.01 11.42
CA ASN A 198 -5.31 -17.36 10.16
C ASN A 198 -3.81 -17.11 9.99
N SER A 199 -3.08 -16.89 11.08
CA SER A 199 -1.63 -16.70 11.08
C SER A 199 -0.84 -17.92 10.59
N LYS A 200 -1.43 -19.11 10.65
CA LYS A 200 -0.81 -20.35 10.11
C LYS A 200 -0.63 -20.30 8.59
N PHE A 201 -1.40 -19.46 7.90
CA PHE A 201 -1.32 -19.27 6.45
C PHE A 201 -0.44 -18.08 6.04
N LEU A 202 0.11 -17.35 7.01
CA LEU A 202 1.02 -16.25 6.79
C LEU A 202 2.42 -16.78 6.43
N THR A 203 3.12 -16.14 5.52
CA THR A 203 4.55 -16.36 5.31
C THR A 203 5.31 -16.10 6.61
N LYS A 204 6.44 -16.79 6.80
CA LYS A 204 7.26 -16.60 8.00
C LYS A 204 8.08 -15.33 7.89
N GLY A 205 7.90 -14.41 8.83
CA GLY A 205 8.63 -13.15 8.88
C GLY A 205 10.06 -13.35 9.41
N HIS A 206 11.01 -12.64 8.81
CA HIS A 206 12.42 -12.72 9.19
C HIS A 206 13.03 -11.34 9.35
N THR A 207 13.73 -11.11 10.45
CA THR A 207 14.60 -9.95 10.62
C THR A 207 15.95 -10.22 9.98
N VAL A 208 16.39 -9.34 9.10
CA VAL A 208 17.73 -9.38 8.51
C VAL A 208 18.63 -8.43 9.28
N ARG A 209 19.64 -8.96 9.94
CA ARG A 209 20.63 -8.20 10.73
C ARG A 209 21.62 -7.47 9.82
N LYS A 210 22.40 -6.55 10.40
CA LYS A 210 23.47 -5.82 9.68
C LYS A 210 24.56 -6.72 9.14
N ASP A 211 24.81 -7.88 9.76
CA ASP A 211 25.73 -8.90 9.29
C ASP A 211 25.13 -9.84 8.23
N SER A 212 23.92 -9.55 7.74
CA SER A 212 23.14 -10.34 6.78
C SER A 212 22.66 -11.70 7.31
N SER A 213 22.72 -11.96 8.59
CA SER A 213 22.08 -13.14 9.20
C SER A 213 20.57 -12.93 9.31
N TYR A 214 19.82 -14.03 9.33
CA TYR A 214 18.36 -14.03 9.42
C TYR A 214 17.90 -14.54 10.78
N ILE A 215 16.92 -13.84 11.39
CA ILE A 215 16.22 -14.31 12.58
C ILE A 215 14.78 -14.58 12.19
N LEU A 216 14.30 -15.79 12.41
CA LEU A 216 12.88 -16.12 12.29
C LEU A 216 12.12 -15.49 13.45
N ASN A 217 11.06 -14.75 13.13
CA ASN A 217 10.15 -14.19 14.12
C ASN A 217 8.94 -15.13 14.27
N GLU A 218 8.86 -15.85 15.39
CA GLU A 218 7.83 -16.85 15.62
C GLU A 218 6.58 -16.26 16.29
N GLU A 219 6.76 -15.19 17.06
CA GLU A 219 5.69 -14.55 17.81
C GLU A 219 5.10 -13.40 17.02
N LEU A 220 3.78 -13.47 16.78
CA LEU A 220 2.99 -12.39 16.23
C LEU A 220 2.04 -11.87 17.31
N ASN A 221 1.96 -10.56 17.47
CA ASN A 221 1.06 -9.95 18.42
C ASN A 221 -0.27 -9.61 17.73
N PHE A 222 -1.36 -10.23 18.21
CA PHE A 222 -2.71 -10.04 17.67
C PHE A 222 -3.58 -9.15 18.56
N GLY A 223 -3.00 -8.41 19.50
CA GLY A 223 -3.75 -7.48 20.34
C GLY A 223 -4.45 -6.38 19.52
N PRO A 224 -5.59 -5.86 19.99
CA PRO A 224 -6.34 -4.82 19.28
C PRO A 224 -5.49 -3.58 18.97
N GLU A 225 -4.56 -3.24 19.86
CA GLU A 225 -3.64 -2.12 19.72
C GLU A 225 -2.74 -2.24 18.48
N HIS A 226 -2.52 -3.45 17.99
CA HIS A 226 -1.79 -3.72 16.76
C HIS A 226 -2.72 -3.81 15.55
N CYS A 227 -3.89 -4.46 15.69
CA CYS A 227 -4.75 -4.80 14.55
C CYS A 227 -5.47 -3.59 13.93
N PHE A 228 -5.84 -2.58 14.72
CA PHE A 228 -6.56 -1.41 14.20
C PHE A 228 -5.75 -0.55 13.22
N GLY A 229 -4.46 -0.64 13.22
CA GLY A 229 -3.60 0.14 12.31
C GLY A 229 -2.52 -0.67 11.64
N SER A 230 -2.53 -2.03 11.80
CA SER A 230 -1.45 -2.90 11.37
C SER A 230 -1.94 -4.36 11.26
N HIS A 231 -1.05 -5.25 10.75
CA HIS A 231 -1.14 -6.70 10.90
C HIS A 231 -2.28 -7.43 10.17
N LEU A 232 -3.08 -6.79 9.30
CA LEU A 232 -4.03 -7.55 8.50
C LEU A 232 -3.29 -8.50 7.56
N ILE A 233 -3.84 -9.69 7.36
CA ILE A 233 -3.26 -10.72 6.50
C ILE A 233 -3.87 -10.58 5.12
N VAL A 234 -3.04 -10.37 4.08
CA VAL A 234 -3.51 -10.20 2.70
C VAL A 234 -2.58 -10.87 1.70
N SER A 235 -3.10 -11.24 0.53
CA SER A 235 -2.28 -11.51 -0.64
C SER A 235 -2.04 -10.23 -1.46
N PRO A 236 -0.95 -10.14 -2.26
CA PRO A 236 -0.71 -8.98 -3.12
C PRO A 236 -1.84 -8.70 -4.11
N ALA A 237 -2.45 -9.76 -4.67
CA ALA A 237 -3.58 -9.63 -5.58
C ALA A 237 -4.84 -9.06 -4.90
N ASP A 238 -5.09 -9.41 -3.64
CA ASP A 238 -6.21 -8.84 -2.88
C ASP A 238 -5.95 -7.38 -2.54
N LEU A 239 -4.71 -7.00 -2.24
CA LEU A 239 -4.38 -5.60 -2.01
C LEU A 239 -4.52 -4.76 -3.30
N ALA A 240 -4.32 -5.36 -4.48
CA ALA A 240 -4.65 -4.71 -5.75
C ALA A 240 -6.16 -4.52 -5.94
N LYS A 241 -7.00 -5.47 -5.53
CA LYS A 241 -8.47 -5.30 -5.51
C LYS A 241 -8.87 -4.21 -4.53
N TRP A 242 -8.25 -4.15 -3.33
CA TRP A 242 -8.44 -3.06 -2.39
C TRP A 242 -8.29 -1.70 -3.07
N ASN A 243 -7.20 -1.46 -3.81
CA ASN A 243 -6.99 -0.22 -4.53
C ASN A 243 -8.11 0.08 -5.54
N ILE A 244 -8.59 -0.92 -6.29
CA ILE A 244 -9.71 -0.73 -7.20
C ILE A 244 -10.95 -0.23 -6.44
N TYR A 245 -11.34 -0.92 -5.37
CA TYR A 245 -12.54 -0.56 -4.61
C TYR A 245 -12.40 0.79 -3.91
N LEU A 246 -11.25 1.07 -3.30
CA LEU A 246 -10.98 2.34 -2.62
C LEU A 246 -11.06 3.53 -3.57
N HIS A 247 -10.43 3.41 -4.74
CA HIS A 247 -10.26 4.54 -5.66
C HIS A 247 -11.35 4.63 -6.75
N SER A 248 -12.30 3.70 -6.80
CA SER A 248 -13.41 3.72 -7.77
C SER A 248 -14.66 4.46 -7.24
N GLY A 249 -14.68 4.87 -5.98
CA GLY A 249 -15.89 5.41 -5.34
C GLY A 249 -16.86 4.33 -4.84
N SER A 250 -16.46 3.06 -4.84
CA SER A 250 -17.32 1.95 -4.39
C SER A 250 -17.47 1.87 -2.87
N LEU A 251 -16.52 2.40 -2.10
CA LEU A 251 -16.47 2.28 -0.64
C LEU A 251 -16.92 3.56 0.08
N LEU A 252 -16.69 4.72 -0.51
CA LEU A 252 -16.96 6.04 0.07
C LEU A 252 -17.64 6.95 -0.95
N LYS A 253 -18.50 7.85 -0.47
CA LYS A 253 -19.06 8.93 -1.30
C LYS A 253 -17.94 9.87 -1.77
N PRO A 254 -18.11 10.56 -2.92
CA PRO A 254 -17.06 11.44 -3.47
C PRO A 254 -16.53 12.49 -2.49
N ALA A 255 -17.40 13.10 -1.69
CA ALA A 255 -16.98 14.09 -0.68
C ALA A 255 -16.10 13.47 0.41
N THR A 256 -16.47 12.30 0.91
CA THR A 256 -15.74 11.58 1.96
C THR A 256 -14.42 11.02 1.43
N TYR A 257 -14.42 10.48 0.21
CA TYR A 257 -13.18 10.08 -0.47
C TYR A 257 -12.22 11.26 -0.65
N LYS A 258 -12.73 12.43 -1.02
CA LYS A 258 -11.93 13.67 -1.13
C LYS A 258 -11.31 14.04 0.22
N MET A 259 -12.05 13.92 1.34
CA MET A 259 -11.48 14.15 2.68
C MET A 259 -10.33 13.17 2.98
N MET A 260 -10.50 11.88 2.65
CA MET A 260 -9.46 10.86 2.86
C MET A 260 -8.19 11.13 2.06
N THR A 261 -8.34 11.63 0.83
CA THR A 261 -7.23 11.88 -0.12
C THR A 261 -6.76 13.34 -0.15
N SER A 262 -7.20 14.17 0.79
CA SER A 262 -6.70 15.53 1.01
C SER A 262 -5.78 15.55 2.23
N TYR A 263 -4.90 16.55 2.29
CA TYR A 263 -4.00 16.71 3.44
C TYR A 263 -3.89 18.18 3.85
N VAL A 264 -3.63 18.39 5.13
CA VAL A 264 -3.34 19.70 5.73
C VAL A 264 -1.94 19.74 6.33
N ILE A 265 -1.27 18.61 6.35
CA ILE A 265 0.05 18.43 6.93
C ILE A 265 0.94 17.60 6.01
N THR A 266 2.23 17.91 6.02
CA THR A 266 3.24 17.18 5.25
C THR A 266 4.30 16.58 6.16
N ASN A 267 4.94 15.51 5.70
CA ASN A 267 6.10 14.90 6.34
C ASN A 267 7.03 14.28 5.31
N LYS A 268 8.28 14.09 5.67
CA LYS A 268 9.26 13.40 4.83
C LYS A 268 9.03 11.89 4.86
N HIS A 269 9.14 11.27 3.70
CA HIS A 269 9.18 9.81 3.56
C HIS A 269 9.95 9.42 2.29
N THR A 270 11.17 8.96 2.47
CA THR A 270 12.16 8.76 1.40
C THR A 270 11.71 7.81 0.28
N LEU A 271 10.82 6.84 0.57
CA LEU A 271 10.29 5.98 -0.49
C LEU A 271 9.48 6.79 -1.53
N PHE A 272 8.74 7.81 -1.11
CA PHE A 272 7.88 8.59 -2.00
C PHE A 272 8.59 9.78 -2.62
N SER A 273 9.34 10.51 -1.81
CA SER A 273 10.03 11.74 -2.23
C SER A 273 11.06 12.15 -1.20
N ASP A 274 12.11 12.85 -1.64
CA ASP A 274 13.05 13.56 -0.77
C ASP A 274 12.41 14.82 -0.15
N ASP A 275 11.42 15.39 -0.82
CA ASP A 275 10.60 16.49 -0.32
C ASP A 275 9.46 16.01 0.57
N PRO A 276 8.98 16.85 1.50
CA PRO A 276 7.80 16.53 2.30
C PRO A 276 6.56 16.30 1.41
N ILE A 277 5.82 15.22 1.68
CA ILE A 277 4.59 14.84 1.01
C ILE A 277 3.40 14.91 1.97
N GLY A 278 2.17 14.96 1.43
CA GLY A 278 0.96 14.99 2.21
C GLY A 278 0.66 13.69 2.97
N TYR A 279 -0.04 13.81 4.09
CA TYR A 279 -0.65 12.70 4.80
C TYR A 279 -2.14 12.96 4.99
N GLY A 280 -2.96 12.15 4.31
CA GLY A 280 -4.42 12.14 4.47
C GLY A 280 -4.86 11.19 5.58
N TYR A 281 -5.99 10.50 5.40
CA TYR A 281 -6.43 9.49 6.37
C TYR A 281 -5.90 8.12 5.99
N GLY A 282 -4.80 7.71 6.62
CA GLY A 282 -4.12 6.44 6.34
C GLY A 282 -3.47 6.37 4.96
N LEU A 283 -3.24 7.51 4.33
CA LEU A 283 -2.68 7.62 3.00
C LEU A 283 -1.54 8.63 2.97
N ARG A 284 -0.44 8.27 2.33
CA ARG A 284 0.60 9.18 1.87
C ARG A 284 0.24 9.66 0.48
N ILE A 285 0.36 10.95 0.24
CA ILE A 285 -0.09 11.63 -0.98
C ILE A 285 1.10 12.40 -1.53
N ASN A 286 1.62 11.94 -2.66
CA ASN A 286 2.66 12.61 -3.40
C ASN A 286 2.04 13.18 -4.69
N ASP A 287 1.85 14.49 -4.73
CA ASP A 287 1.31 15.25 -5.85
C ASP A 287 2.39 16.09 -6.57
N LYS A 288 3.67 15.74 -6.32
CA LYS A 288 4.83 16.35 -6.98
C LYS A 288 5.00 15.80 -8.39
N ASP A 289 5.84 16.45 -9.18
CA ASP A 289 6.25 15.99 -10.51
C ASP A 289 5.08 15.80 -11.51
N ASN A 290 3.98 16.54 -11.36
CA ASN A 290 2.75 16.40 -12.17
C ASN A 290 2.16 14.98 -12.18
N MET A 291 2.47 14.17 -11.18
CA MET A 291 2.00 12.80 -11.04
C MET A 291 1.45 12.59 -9.63
N LEU A 292 0.14 12.32 -9.55
CA LEU A 292 -0.47 11.96 -8.28
C LEU A 292 -0.18 10.49 -7.98
N GLU A 293 0.48 10.26 -6.85
CA GLU A 293 0.77 8.96 -6.29
C GLU A 293 0.19 8.87 -4.89
N ILE A 294 -0.63 7.88 -4.63
CA ILE A 294 -1.30 7.66 -3.34
C ILE A 294 -0.92 6.28 -2.83
N GLY A 295 -0.64 6.15 -1.57
CA GLY A 295 -0.30 4.83 -1.03
C GLY A 295 0.09 4.85 0.43
N HIS A 296 0.64 3.75 0.89
CA HIS A 296 1.23 3.62 2.22
C HIS A 296 2.33 2.55 2.23
N THR A 297 3.20 2.66 3.22
CA THR A 297 4.23 1.65 3.52
C THR A 297 3.85 0.87 4.77
N GLY A 298 4.36 -0.34 4.87
CA GLY A 298 4.33 -1.16 6.07
C GLY A 298 5.73 -1.64 6.40
N PHE A 299 6.09 -1.61 7.68
CA PHE A 299 7.38 -2.09 8.16
C PHE A 299 7.27 -2.49 9.63
N HIS A 300 7.77 -3.66 9.96
CA HIS A 300 7.96 -4.06 11.37
C HIS A 300 9.16 -4.99 11.50
N LEU A 301 10.22 -4.46 12.14
CA LEU A 301 11.46 -5.21 12.26
C LEU A 301 11.27 -6.49 13.07
N GLY A 302 10.63 -6.41 14.25
CA GLY A 302 10.42 -7.55 15.15
C GLY A 302 9.47 -8.63 14.62
N GLU A 303 8.70 -8.35 13.57
CA GLU A 303 7.86 -9.36 12.91
C GLU A 303 8.37 -9.75 11.52
N GLY A 304 9.37 -9.03 11.01
CA GLY A 304 10.07 -9.40 9.80
C GLY A 304 9.26 -9.19 8.51
N PHE A 305 8.51 -8.08 8.40
CA PHE A 305 7.74 -7.75 7.20
C PHE A 305 8.00 -6.34 6.70
N THR A 306 8.10 -6.23 5.36
CA THR A 306 8.12 -4.96 4.64
C THR A 306 7.03 -5.00 3.57
N ALA A 307 6.26 -3.92 3.44
CA ALA A 307 5.18 -3.86 2.47
C ALA A 307 5.04 -2.44 1.89
N VAL A 308 4.69 -2.35 0.62
CA VAL A 308 4.38 -1.11 -0.08
C VAL A 308 3.14 -1.31 -0.94
N ASN A 309 2.22 -0.38 -0.84
CA ASN A 309 1.04 -0.27 -1.67
C ASN A 309 1.01 1.14 -2.28
N LEU A 310 1.21 1.23 -3.60
CA LEU A 310 1.13 2.47 -4.37
C LEU A 310 0.00 2.38 -5.37
N TYR A 311 -0.69 3.51 -5.60
CA TYR A 311 -1.71 3.67 -6.61
C TYR A 311 -1.52 4.97 -7.38
N TYR A 312 -1.61 4.88 -8.69
CA TYR A 312 -1.52 6.01 -9.64
C TYR A 312 -2.90 6.22 -10.26
N PRO A 313 -3.68 7.22 -9.79
CA PRO A 313 -5.08 7.38 -10.19
C PRO A 313 -5.28 7.61 -11.69
N LYS A 314 -4.42 8.39 -12.35
CA LYS A 314 -4.53 8.71 -13.78
C LYS A 314 -4.46 7.46 -14.67
N SER A 315 -3.54 6.56 -14.39
CA SER A 315 -3.34 5.31 -15.15
C SER A 315 -4.08 4.11 -14.56
N LYS A 316 -4.72 4.29 -13.40
CA LYS A 316 -5.32 3.22 -12.59
C LYS A 316 -4.36 2.06 -12.37
N THR A 317 -3.11 2.39 -12.05
CA THR A 317 -2.04 1.41 -11.83
C THR A 317 -1.79 1.24 -10.34
N SER A 318 -1.82 -0.02 -9.88
CA SER A 318 -1.40 -0.43 -8.54
C SER A 318 -0.02 -1.07 -8.62
N VAL A 319 0.88 -0.69 -7.71
CA VAL A 319 2.20 -1.32 -7.51
C VAL A 319 2.25 -1.80 -6.08
N ILE A 320 2.35 -3.11 -5.92
CA ILE A 320 2.33 -3.77 -4.63
C ILE A 320 3.59 -4.59 -4.49
N ILE A 321 4.30 -4.39 -3.40
CA ILE A 321 5.51 -5.12 -3.06
C ILE A 321 5.34 -5.58 -1.62
N MET A 322 5.46 -6.89 -1.40
CA MET A 322 5.33 -7.47 -0.06
C MET A 322 6.48 -8.43 0.18
N GLU A 323 7.25 -8.17 1.19
CA GLU A 323 8.36 -9.00 1.63
C GLU A 323 8.11 -9.57 3.02
N ASN A 324 8.49 -10.81 3.25
CA ASN A 324 8.52 -11.44 4.57
C ASN A 324 9.94 -11.35 5.19
N VAL A 325 10.60 -10.24 4.89
CA VAL A 325 11.86 -9.82 5.51
C VAL A 325 11.77 -8.35 5.89
N ALA A 326 12.39 -8.00 7.02
CA ALA A 326 12.60 -6.62 7.44
C ALA A 326 14.08 -6.43 7.81
N HIS A 327 14.68 -5.37 7.28
CA HIS A 327 16.10 -5.10 7.47
C HIS A 327 16.36 -4.21 8.69
N GLU A 328 17.30 -4.62 9.53
CA GLU A 328 17.79 -3.82 10.66
C GLU A 328 18.49 -2.52 10.19
N ASN A 329 19.14 -2.56 9.04
CA ASN A 329 19.64 -1.36 8.38
C ASN A 329 18.50 -0.68 7.61
N PHE A 330 17.92 0.36 8.21
CA PHE A 330 16.79 1.08 7.65
C PHE A 330 17.12 1.85 6.35
N ASP A 331 18.38 2.21 6.10
CA ASP A 331 18.80 2.93 4.89
C ASP A 331 18.58 2.10 3.60
N ILE A 332 18.59 0.78 3.73
CA ILE A 332 18.35 -0.14 2.61
C ILE A 332 17.04 -0.92 2.75
N ALA A 333 16.28 -0.69 3.81
CA ALA A 333 15.05 -1.46 4.09
C ALA A 333 14.04 -1.38 2.93
N TYR A 334 13.92 -0.22 2.29
CA TYR A 334 13.03 0.02 1.15
C TYR A 334 13.76 0.12 -0.21
N TYR A 335 14.93 -0.48 -0.34
CA TYR A 335 15.72 -0.39 -1.58
C TYR A 335 14.98 -0.89 -2.82
N PHE A 336 14.43 -2.10 -2.77
CA PHE A 336 13.71 -2.66 -3.91
C PHE A 336 12.43 -1.89 -4.22
N GLU A 337 11.73 -1.46 -3.22
CA GLU A 337 10.51 -0.67 -3.36
C GLU A 337 10.77 0.67 -4.04
N GLN A 338 11.86 1.35 -3.68
CA GLN A 338 12.29 2.59 -4.32
C GLN A 338 12.67 2.35 -5.79
N GLU A 339 13.48 1.34 -6.07
CA GLU A 339 13.96 1.06 -7.42
C GLU A 339 12.83 0.55 -8.34
N ILE A 340 11.94 -0.34 -7.85
CA ILE A 340 10.77 -0.78 -8.61
C ILE A 340 9.85 0.42 -8.91
N ARG A 341 9.62 1.31 -7.94
CA ARG A 341 8.85 2.53 -8.13
C ARG A 341 9.46 3.41 -9.24
N LYS A 342 10.78 3.58 -9.29
CA LYS A 342 11.47 4.33 -10.36
C LYS A 342 11.23 3.67 -11.71
N ILE A 343 11.45 2.35 -11.83
CA ILE A 343 11.22 1.59 -13.06
C ILE A 343 9.79 1.79 -13.55
N VAL A 344 8.81 1.72 -12.66
CA VAL A 344 7.39 1.91 -13.02
C VAL A 344 7.11 3.34 -13.47
N LYS A 345 7.67 4.36 -12.80
CA LYS A 345 7.52 5.78 -13.19
C LYS A 345 8.09 6.08 -14.58
N GLU A 346 9.16 5.41 -14.96
CA GLU A 346 9.80 5.56 -16.27
C GLU A 346 9.10 4.77 -17.38
N SER A 347 8.27 3.80 -17.01
CA SER A 347 7.60 2.90 -17.95
C SER A 347 6.37 3.53 -18.64
N ASN A 348 5.82 2.82 -19.64
CA ASN A 348 4.58 3.20 -20.29
C ASN A 348 3.33 2.89 -19.45
N LEU A 349 3.47 2.23 -18.29
CA LEU A 349 2.35 1.93 -17.38
C LEU A 349 1.69 3.19 -16.82
N LEU A 350 2.41 4.30 -16.70
CA LEU A 350 1.91 5.54 -16.11
C LEU A 350 1.63 6.66 -17.12
N LYS A 351 1.92 6.42 -18.41
CA LYS A 351 1.70 7.37 -19.50
C LYS A 351 0.25 7.45 -19.97
#